data_163fa5c68888697bb808adf256509eb6
#
_entry.id   163fa5c68888697bb808adf256509eb6
#
_cell.length_a   1.000
_cell.length_b   1.000
_cell.length_c   1.000
_cell.angle_alpha   90.00
_cell.angle_beta   90.00
_cell.angle_gamma   90.00
#
_symmetry.space_group_name_H-M   'P 1'
#
loop_
_entity.id
_entity.type
_entity.pdbx_description
1 polymer ?
#
loop_
_entity_poly.entity_id
_entity_poly.type
_entity_poly.pdbx_seq_one_letter_code
_entity_poly.pdbx_strand_id
1 'polypeptide(L)'
;MADQKMNETERQEFLAGLHVGVLGIERPDGPPLVLPVWYSYEPGGDVEVLTSSGSLKGRLAAAAGRASLCAQQEELPYKYVSIEGPVEIDVLGADAHAAVEPMAIRYLGEEMGRGYAAGSVADDEIRIRIRPERWFSVDYAKP
;
A
#
# COMPACT_ATOMS: atom_id res chain seq x y z
N MET A 1 -18.59 -18.93 -19.26
CA MET A 1 -17.23 -18.51 -18.93
C MET A 1 -17.16 -18.29 -17.43
N ALA A 2 -16.14 -18.78 -16.79
CA ALA A 2 -15.99 -18.64 -15.34
C ALA A 2 -15.71 -17.19 -14.97
N ASP A 3 -16.30 -16.76 -13.86
CA ASP A 3 -16.02 -15.46 -13.27
C ASP A 3 -14.96 -15.65 -12.18
N GLN A 4 -13.75 -15.23 -12.49
CA GLN A 4 -12.60 -15.37 -11.58
C GLN A 4 -12.45 -14.20 -10.61
N LYS A 5 -13.40 -13.29 -10.57
CA LYS A 5 -13.38 -12.19 -9.62
C LYS A 5 -13.51 -12.70 -8.18
N MET A 6 -12.87 -12.02 -7.30
CA MET A 6 -13.04 -12.25 -5.87
C MET A 6 -14.29 -11.52 -5.38
N ASN A 7 -15.00 -12.11 -4.43
CA ASN A 7 -16.06 -11.41 -3.73
C ASN A 7 -15.47 -10.41 -2.73
N GLU A 8 -16.33 -9.66 -2.07
CA GLU A 8 -15.88 -8.60 -1.14
C GLU A 8 -14.99 -9.13 -0.03
N THR A 9 -15.39 -10.21 0.63
CA THR A 9 -14.61 -10.82 1.70
C THR A 9 -13.26 -11.33 1.20
N GLU A 10 -13.26 -12.03 0.08
CA GLU A 10 -12.03 -12.60 -0.50
C GLU A 10 -11.01 -11.54 -0.87
N ARG A 11 -11.46 -10.45 -1.53
CA ARG A 11 -10.55 -9.38 -1.96
C ARG A 11 -9.98 -8.60 -0.79
N GLN A 12 -10.78 -8.38 0.25
CA GLN A 12 -10.30 -7.70 1.45
C GLN A 12 -9.31 -8.56 2.23
N GLU A 13 -9.59 -9.84 2.38
CA GLU A 13 -8.67 -10.76 3.06
C GLU A 13 -7.35 -10.90 2.29
N PHE A 14 -7.42 -10.99 0.95
CA PHE A 14 -6.21 -11.07 0.15
C PHE A 14 -5.36 -9.80 0.31
N LEU A 15 -5.97 -8.62 0.18
CA LEU A 15 -5.25 -7.35 0.31
C LEU A 15 -4.64 -7.18 1.70
N ALA A 16 -5.31 -7.69 2.75
CA ALA A 16 -4.80 -7.64 4.12
C ALA A 16 -3.62 -8.59 4.37
N GLY A 17 -3.38 -9.53 3.48
CA GLY A 17 -2.25 -10.45 3.57
C GLY A 17 -0.90 -9.74 3.40
N LEU A 18 0.18 -10.47 3.69
CA LEU A 18 1.53 -9.91 3.56
C LEU A 18 1.97 -9.96 2.10
N HIS A 19 2.00 -8.79 1.47
CA HIS A 19 2.43 -8.62 0.10
C HIS A 19 3.23 -7.33 -0.04
N VAL A 20 4.16 -7.29 -0.99
CA VAL A 20 4.70 -6.02 -1.45
C VAL A 20 3.65 -5.42 -2.39
N GLY A 21 3.25 -4.19 -2.11
CA GLY A 21 2.31 -3.48 -2.97
C GLY A 21 3.04 -2.75 -4.09
N VAL A 22 2.36 -2.58 -5.21
CA VAL A 22 2.85 -1.71 -6.30
C VAL A 22 1.97 -0.47 -6.31
N LEU A 23 2.57 0.66 -5.97
CA LEU A 23 1.89 1.95 -5.90
C LEU A 23 1.94 2.62 -7.26
N GLY A 24 0.82 3.12 -7.73
CA GLY A 24 0.70 3.88 -8.98
C GLY A 24 0.15 5.27 -8.73
N ILE A 25 0.86 6.29 -9.21
CA ILE A 25 0.44 7.70 -9.03
C ILE A 25 0.66 8.44 -10.35
N GLU A 26 -0.35 9.15 -10.79
CA GLU A 26 -0.24 9.97 -12.01
C GLU A 26 0.76 11.10 -11.84
N ARG A 27 1.36 11.50 -12.94
CA ARG A 27 2.28 12.64 -13.01
C ARG A 27 1.89 13.55 -14.17
N PRO A 28 1.99 14.88 -14.00
CA PRO A 28 1.62 15.81 -15.08
C PRO A 28 2.60 15.82 -16.25
N ASP A 29 3.85 15.41 -16.04
CA ASP A 29 4.94 15.58 -17.01
C ASP A 29 5.54 14.25 -17.50
N GLY A 30 4.84 13.15 -17.31
CA GLY A 30 5.35 11.86 -17.76
C GLY A 30 4.40 10.71 -17.47
N PRO A 31 4.85 9.48 -17.71
CA PRO A 31 4.08 8.30 -17.35
C PRO A 31 3.81 8.24 -15.85
N PRO A 32 2.77 7.52 -15.41
CA PRO A 32 2.53 7.33 -13.97
C PRO A 32 3.77 6.80 -13.24
N LEU A 33 3.99 7.27 -12.03
CA LEU A 33 5.00 6.68 -11.16
C LEU A 33 4.49 5.33 -10.69
N VAL A 34 5.29 4.28 -10.89
CA VAL A 34 4.94 2.91 -10.49
C VAL A 34 6.13 2.33 -9.75
N LEU A 35 5.95 1.97 -8.47
CA LEU A 35 7.05 1.41 -7.68
C LEU A 35 6.54 0.54 -6.53
N PRO A 36 7.38 -0.44 -6.07
CA PRO A 36 7.02 -1.28 -4.96
C PRO A 36 7.08 -0.52 -3.63
N VAL A 37 6.16 -0.84 -2.75
CA VAL A 37 6.08 -0.23 -1.41
C VAL A 37 5.65 -1.27 -0.39
N TRP A 38 6.01 -1.02 0.86
CA TRP A 38 5.36 -1.67 1.99
C TRP A 38 4.04 -0.97 2.24
N TYR A 39 3.04 -1.74 2.60
CA TYR A 39 1.73 -1.18 2.95
C TYR A 39 1.09 -1.97 4.08
N SER A 40 0.11 -1.37 4.73
CA SER A 40 -0.79 -2.06 5.63
C SER A 40 -2.24 -1.83 5.19
N TYR A 41 -3.08 -2.78 5.50
CA TYR A 41 -4.50 -2.71 5.21
C TYR A 41 -5.25 -3.63 6.15
N GLU A 42 -6.31 -3.12 6.75
CA GLU A 42 -7.28 -3.93 7.49
C GLU A 42 -8.61 -3.89 6.73
N PRO A 43 -9.34 -5.03 6.63
CA PRO A 43 -10.62 -5.06 5.93
C PRO A 43 -11.56 -3.93 6.37
N GLY A 44 -12.10 -3.20 5.39
CA GLY A 44 -12.96 -2.05 5.64
C GLY A 44 -12.22 -0.72 5.82
N GLY A 45 -10.91 -0.74 5.94
CA GLY A 45 -10.11 0.46 6.17
C GLY A 45 -9.44 0.99 4.91
N ASP A 46 -8.48 1.90 5.11
CA ASP A 46 -7.66 2.47 4.05
C ASP A 46 -6.37 1.67 3.87
N VAL A 47 -5.81 1.72 2.67
CA VAL A 47 -4.45 1.26 2.42
C VAL A 47 -3.50 2.35 2.91
N GLU A 48 -2.52 1.98 3.73
CA GLU A 48 -1.58 2.93 4.32
C GLU A 48 -0.16 2.65 3.85
N VAL A 49 0.52 3.71 3.40
CA VAL A 49 1.91 3.69 2.96
C VAL A 49 2.66 4.79 3.70
N LEU A 50 3.84 4.49 4.20
CA LEU A 50 4.67 5.45 4.94
C LEU A 50 5.85 5.89 4.09
N THR A 51 6.14 7.19 4.10
CA THR A 51 7.27 7.74 3.38
C THR A 51 7.59 9.15 3.89
N SER A 52 8.73 9.71 3.47
CA SER A 52 9.07 11.11 3.68
C SER A 52 8.18 11.99 2.80
N SER A 53 7.74 13.13 3.30
CA SER A 53 6.96 14.09 2.52
C SER A 53 7.74 14.64 1.34
N GLY A 54 9.07 14.69 1.44
CA GLY A 54 9.95 15.14 0.37
C GLY A 54 10.26 14.10 -0.69
N SER A 55 9.86 12.83 -0.49
CA SER A 55 10.04 11.79 -1.49
C SER A 55 9.19 12.07 -2.74
N LEU A 56 9.59 11.49 -3.87
CA LEU A 56 8.81 11.66 -5.11
C LEU A 56 7.38 11.14 -4.95
N LYS A 57 7.22 9.94 -4.38
CA LYS A 57 5.87 9.38 -4.15
C LYS A 57 5.06 10.22 -3.18
N GLY A 58 5.67 10.77 -2.14
CA GLY A 58 4.99 11.63 -1.19
C GLY A 58 4.48 12.92 -1.83
N ARG A 59 5.33 13.58 -2.61
CA ARG A 59 4.96 14.81 -3.31
C ARG A 59 3.88 14.58 -4.37
N LEU A 60 4.02 13.49 -5.14
CA LEU A 60 3.04 13.18 -6.19
C LEU A 60 1.69 12.76 -5.62
N ALA A 61 1.68 11.98 -4.54
CA ALA A 61 0.43 11.58 -3.88
C ALA A 61 -0.34 12.80 -3.38
N ALA A 62 0.37 13.74 -2.74
CA ALA A 62 -0.23 14.97 -2.25
C ALA A 62 -0.79 15.81 -3.40
N ALA A 63 -0.06 15.92 -4.51
CA ALA A 63 -0.48 16.72 -5.65
C ALA A 63 -1.65 16.09 -6.42
N ALA A 64 -1.61 14.77 -6.62
CA ALA A 64 -2.65 14.07 -7.39
C ALA A 64 -3.95 13.91 -6.60
N GLY A 65 -3.86 13.70 -5.29
CA GLY A 65 -5.03 13.48 -4.44
C GLY A 65 -5.70 12.13 -4.66
N ARG A 66 -5.09 11.25 -5.44
CA ARG A 66 -5.58 9.89 -5.72
C ARG A 66 -4.42 8.99 -6.12
N ALA A 67 -4.61 7.68 -5.91
CA ALA A 67 -3.58 6.70 -6.22
C ALA A 67 -4.20 5.32 -6.42
N SER A 68 -3.40 4.42 -6.95
CA SER A 68 -3.72 2.99 -7.09
C SER A 68 -2.68 2.17 -6.35
N LEU A 69 -3.09 1.01 -5.87
CA LEU A 69 -2.15 0.03 -5.32
C LEU A 69 -2.58 -1.37 -5.73
N CYS A 70 -1.63 -2.15 -6.22
CA CYS A 70 -1.86 -3.52 -6.61
C CYS A 70 -1.01 -4.45 -5.75
N ALA A 71 -1.64 -5.48 -5.19
CA ALA A 71 -0.96 -6.58 -4.51
C ALA A 71 -1.18 -7.86 -5.30
N GLN A 72 -0.13 -8.67 -5.43
CA GLN A 72 -0.21 -9.92 -6.19
C GLN A 72 0.44 -11.07 -5.45
N GLN A 73 0.05 -12.29 -5.83
CA GLN A 73 0.70 -13.52 -5.43
C GLN A 73 1.51 -14.03 -6.62
N GLU A 74 2.82 -14.17 -6.44
CA GLU A 74 3.72 -14.63 -7.52
C GLU A 74 3.79 -16.15 -7.63
N GLU A 75 3.24 -16.87 -6.64
CA GLU A 75 3.15 -18.32 -6.65
C GLU A 75 1.84 -18.79 -7.28
N LEU A 76 1.85 -19.95 -7.92
CA LEU A 76 0.64 -20.56 -8.47
C LEU A 76 -0.26 -21.07 -7.35
N PRO A 77 -1.59 -20.92 -7.49
CA PRO A 77 -2.29 -20.17 -8.53
C PRO A 77 -2.16 -18.67 -8.34
N TYR A 78 -1.98 -17.93 -9.42
CA TYR A 78 -1.83 -16.48 -9.35
C TYR A 78 -3.12 -15.82 -8.90
N LYS A 79 -2.95 -14.74 -8.14
CA LYS A 79 -4.05 -13.89 -7.67
C LYS A 79 -3.56 -12.45 -7.62
N TYR A 80 -4.46 -11.51 -7.83
CA TYR A 80 -4.16 -10.13 -7.56
C TYR A 80 -5.38 -9.35 -7.12
N VAL A 81 -5.13 -8.29 -6.38
CA VAL A 81 -6.12 -7.28 -6.03
C VAL A 81 -5.51 -5.91 -6.29
N SER A 82 -6.21 -5.11 -7.06
CA SER A 82 -5.83 -3.71 -7.29
C SER A 82 -6.95 -2.83 -6.77
N ILE A 83 -6.58 -1.77 -6.08
CA ILE A 83 -7.55 -0.76 -5.61
C ILE A 83 -7.14 0.61 -6.09
N GLU A 84 -8.10 1.49 -6.21
CA GLU A 84 -7.86 2.90 -6.48
C GLU A 84 -8.86 3.76 -5.74
N GLY A 85 -8.44 4.96 -5.39
CA GLY A 85 -9.30 5.90 -4.68
C GLY A 85 -8.56 7.16 -4.25
N PRO A 86 -9.27 8.02 -3.51
CA PRO A 86 -8.70 9.27 -3.03
C PRO A 86 -7.60 9.04 -1.99
N VAL A 87 -6.67 9.98 -1.94
CA VAL A 87 -5.55 9.99 -1.01
C VAL A 87 -5.75 11.08 0.02
N GLU A 88 -5.50 10.74 1.29
CA GLU A 88 -5.32 11.69 2.36
C GLU A 88 -3.92 11.53 2.94
N ILE A 89 -3.32 12.64 3.35
CA ILE A 89 -1.97 12.67 3.89
C ILE A 89 -2.02 13.06 5.36
N ASP A 90 -1.43 12.24 6.22
CA ASP A 90 -1.26 12.55 7.63
C ASP A 90 0.20 12.89 7.90
N VAL A 91 0.46 14.05 8.46
CA VAL A 91 1.79 14.42 8.95
C VAL A 91 1.97 13.76 10.32
N LEU A 92 2.99 12.90 10.44
CA LEU A 92 3.15 12.06 11.62
C LEU A 92 3.87 12.77 12.77
N GLY A 93 4.88 13.58 12.47
CA GLY A 93 5.61 14.30 13.53
C GLY A 93 6.14 13.35 14.61
N ALA A 94 5.75 13.59 15.85
CA ALA A 94 6.16 12.77 16.99
C ALA A 94 5.63 11.33 16.94
N ASP A 95 4.61 11.05 16.14
CA ASP A 95 4.01 9.73 16.01
C ASP A 95 4.69 8.87 14.95
N ALA A 96 5.72 9.40 14.28
CA ALA A 96 6.36 8.70 13.16
C ALA A 96 6.96 7.34 13.55
N HIS A 97 7.70 7.28 14.65
CA HIS A 97 8.28 6.01 15.09
C HIS A 97 7.21 4.97 15.40
N ALA A 98 6.14 5.37 16.08
CA ALA A 98 5.04 4.47 16.43
C ALA A 98 4.29 3.95 15.20
N ALA A 99 4.33 4.67 14.08
CA ALA A 99 3.75 4.23 12.82
C ALA A 99 4.71 3.33 12.01
N VAL A 100 5.99 3.70 11.97
CA VAL A 100 6.99 2.98 11.16
C VAL A 100 7.36 1.62 11.74
N GLU A 101 7.49 1.50 13.06
CA GLU A 101 7.91 0.24 13.69
C GLU A 101 7.00 -0.93 13.37
N PRO A 102 5.65 -0.85 13.53
CA PRO A 102 4.79 -1.96 13.16
C PRO A 102 4.87 -2.33 11.68
N MET A 103 4.99 -1.33 10.80
CA MET A 103 5.15 -1.58 9.36
C MET A 103 6.44 -2.33 9.07
N ALA A 104 7.55 -1.92 9.68
CA ALA A 104 8.83 -2.58 9.50
C ALA A 104 8.83 -4.01 10.05
N ILE A 105 8.23 -4.23 11.21
CA ILE A 105 8.09 -5.56 11.80
C ILE A 105 7.27 -6.47 10.89
N ARG A 106 6.20 -5.95 10.30
CA ARG A 106 5.36 -6.71 9.38
C ARG A 106 6.15 -7.33 8.23
N TYR A 107 7.14 -6.61 7.69
CA TYR A 107 7.92 -7.05 6.52
C TYR A 107 9.27 -7.69 6.88
N LEU A 108 9.88 -7.27 7.97
CA LEU A 108 11.24 -7.70 8.34
C LEU A 108 11.30 -8.65 9.53
N GLY A 109 10.19 -8.81 10.26
CA GLY A 109 10.18 -9.52 11.53
C GLY A 109 10.56 -8.60 12.68
N GLU A 110 10.42 -9.11 13.92
CA GLU A 110 10.50 -8.31 15.13
C GLU A 110 11.87 -7.63 15.31
N GLU A 111 12.95 -8.39 15.25
CA GLU A 111 14.29 -7.87 15.49
C GLU A 111 14.74 -6.89 14.42
N MET A 112 14.67 -7.29 13.16
CA MET A 112 15.07 -6.43 12.04
C MET A 112 14.16 -5.22 11.91
N GLY A 113 12.86 -5.40 12.15
CA GLY A 113 11.89 -4.31 12.06
C GLY A 113 12.14 -3.23 13.09
N ARG A 114 12.43 -3.61 14.32
CA ARG A 114 12.77 -2.66 15.38
C ARG A 114 14.07 -1.93 15.07
N GLY A 115 15.07 -2.66 14.57
CA GLY A 115 16.33 -2.05 14.14
C GLY A 115 16.16 -1.05 13.02
N TYR A 116 15.34 -1.39 12.03
CA TYR A 116 15.00 -0.48 10.95
C TYR A 116 14.33 0.81 11.47
N ALA A 117 13.32 0.66 12.30
CA ALA A 117 12.59 1.82 12.84
C ALA A 117 13.47 2.71 13.71
N ALA A 118 14.46 2.15 14.39
CA ALA A 118 15.36 2.92 15.23
C ALA A 118 16.26 3.88 14.43
N GLY A 119 16.55 3.57 13.15
CA GLY A 119 17.49 4.35 12.35
C GLY A 119 16.95 4.94 11.06
N SER A 120 15.70 4.65 10.70
CA SER A 120 15.20 4.95 9.35
C SER A 120 13.91 5.77 9.33
N VAL A 121 13.52 6.36 10.44
CA VAL A 121 12.35 7.25 10.48
C VAL A 121 12.78 8.65 10.06
N ALA A 122 12.14 9.19 9.04
CA ALA A 122 12.41 10.53 8.55
C ALA A 122 11.77 11.58 9.46
N ASP A 123 12.39 12.77 9.54
CA ASP A 123 11.83 13.88 10.30
C ASP A 123 10.50 14.37 9.72
N ASP A 124 10.34 14.21 8.42
CA ASP A 124 9.15 14.62 7.67
C ASP A 124 8.27 13.43 7.28
N GLU A 125 8.25 12.37 8.08
CA GLU A 125 7.46 11.17 7.81
C GLU A 125 5.98 11.47 7.69
N ILE A 126 5.35 10.92 6.65
CA ILE A 126 3.91 11.04 6.41
C ILE A 126 3.30 9.65 6.22
N ARG A 127 1.99 9.57 6.45
CA ARG A 127 1.17 8.43 6.07
C ARG A 127 0.33 8.83 4.87
N ILE A 128 0.47 8.09 3.79
CA ILE A 128 -0.42 8.18 2.63
C ILE A 128 -1.54 7.17 2.85
N ARG A 129 -2.79 7.64 2.95
CA ARG A 129 -3.95 6.76 3.07
C ARG A 129 -4.74 6.79 1.77
N ILE A 130 -4.94 5.61 1.19
CA ILE A 130 -5.74 5.44 -0.03
C ILE A 130 -7.03 4.75 0.37
N ARG A 131 -8.17 5.40 0.13
CA ARG A 131 -9.48 4.77 0.37
C ARG A 131 -9.85 3.93 -0.83
N PRO A 132 -10.02 2.61 -0.68
CA PRO A 132 -10.45 1.77 -1.79
C PRO A 132 -11.88 2.10 -2.20
N GLU A 133 -12.04 2.70 -3.38
CA GLU A 133 -13.36 2.99 -3.96
C GLU A 133 -13.65 2.11 -5.16
N ARG A 134 -12.62 1.72 -5.91
CA ARG A 134 -12.74 0.78 -7.02
C ARG A 134 -11.79 -0.39 -6.80
N TRP A 135 -12.29 -1.59 -7.07
CA TRP A 135 -11.57 -2.82 -6.86
C TRP A 135 -11.50 -3.61 -8.17
N PHE A 136 -10.32 -4.14 -8.47
CA PHE A 136 -10.09 -5.08 -9.56
C PHE A 136 -9.43 -6.29 -8.96
N SER A 137 -9.97 -7.48 -9.21
CA SER A 137 -9.41 -8.69 -8.60
C SER A 137 -9.55 -9.88 -9.52
N VAL A 138 -8.59 -10.78 -9.44
CA VAL A 138 -8.64 -12.07 -10.13
C VAL A 138 -8.04 -13.12 -9.21
N ASP A 139 -8.74 -14.25 -9.14
CA ASP A 139 -8.25 -15.48 -8.51
C ASP A 139 -8.25 -16.57 -9.57
N TYR A 140 -7.08 -16.87 -10.12
CA TYR A 140 -6.93 -17.86 -11.18
C TYR A 140 -7.15 -19.30 -10.70
N ALA A 141 -7.31 -19.53 -9.38
CA ALA A 141 -7.71 -20.83 -8.87
C ALA A 141 -9.21 -21.10 -9.08
N LYS A 142 -9.99 -20.05 -9.29
CA LYS A 142 -11.44 -20.23 -9.55
C LYS A 142 -11.66 -20.80 -10.95
N PRO A 143 -12.63 -21.73 -11.08
CA PRO A 143 -12.94 -22.37 -12.37
C PRO A 143 -13.50 -21.40 -13.40
#